data_c0b613b22979c989ef56190186a710db
#
_entry.id   c0b613b22979c989ef56190186a710db
#
_cell.length_a   1.000
_cell.length_b   1.000
_cell.length_c   1.000
_cell.angle_alpha   90.00
_cell.angle_beta   90.00
_cell.angle_gamma   90.00
#
_symmetry.space_group_name_H-M   'P 1'
#
loop_
_entity.id
_entity.type
_entity.pdbx_description
1 polymer ?
#
loop_
_entity_poly.entity_id
_entity_poly.type
_entity_poly.pdbx_seq_one_letter_code
_entity_poly.pdbx_strand_id
1 'polypeptide(L)'
;WLVLTYIATKPKWFIKRYNPKEMFEIHRIVGIVSVVLVCAHWYVYFLKALKSFLGFWGGYISLVAMFIALIFAILYLTPWVGNMAKSVSRKKAIWIHRLNLVAIIAANIHVHGFGRLSKMVPFLPVFDVVTYALVIYYIYWMFKQK
;
A
#
# COMPACT_ATOMS: atom_id res chain seq x y z
N TRP A 1 -1.42 -3.27 4.55
CA TRP A 1 -0.82 -3.09 3.21
C TRP A 1 -0.15 -4.35 2.65
N LEU A 2 0.74 -5.01 3.39
CA LEU A 2 1.43 -6.22 2.90
C LEU A 2 0.44 -7.29 2.44
N VAL A 3 -0.65 -7.51 3.19
CA VAL A 3 -1.73 -8.43 2.80
C VAL A 3 -2.39 -8.00 1.49
N LEU A 4 -2.66 -6.71 1.30
CA LEU A 4 -3.23 -6.18 0.05
C LEU A 4 -2.31 -6.39 -1.14
N THR A 5 -1.01 -6.16 -0.95
CA THR A 5 0.01 -6.41 -1.98
C THR A 5 0.04 -7.87 -2.39
N TYR A 6 -0.03 -8.80 -1.42
CA TYR A 6 -0.09 -10.22 -1.70
C TYR A 6 -1.39 -10.62 -2.43
N ILE A 7 -2.55 -10.16 -1.97
CA ILE A 7 -3.85 -10.45 -2.62
C ILE A 7 -3.89 -9.89 -4.04
N ALA A 8 -3.26 -8.73 -4.30
CA ALA A 8 -3.19 -8.14 -5.63
C ALA A 8 -2.45 -9.01 -6.66
N THR A 9 -1.57 -9.93 -6.22
CA THR A 9 -0.92 -10.92 -7.09
C THR A 9 -1.83 -12.08 -7.49
N LYS A 10 -3.06 -12.12 -6.98
CA LYS A 10 -4.05 -13.17 -7.25
C LYS A 10 -3.49 -14.58 -7.01
N PRO A 11 -3.07 -14.92 -5.79
CA PRO A 11 -2.52 -16.24 -5.51
C PRO A 11 -3.54 -17.35 -5.82
N LYS A 12 -3.06 -18.52 -6.26
CA LYS A 12 -3.91 -19.62 -6.75
C LYS A 12 -5.00 -20.04 -5.77
N TRP A 13 -4.70 -20.07 -4.47
CA TRP A 13 -5.68 -20.42 -3.44
C TRP A 13 -6.81 -19.38 -3.34
N PHE A 14 -6.50 -18.09 -3.56
CA PHE A 14 -7.46 -17.00 -3.52
C PHE A 14 -8.40 -17.04 -4.72
N ILE A 15 -7.86 -17.28 -5.93
CA ILE A 15 -8.65 -17.45 -7.15
C ILE A 15 -9.57 -18.68 -7.08
N LYS A 16 -9.13 -19.75 -6.42
CA LYS A 16 -9.96 -20.96 -6.25
C LYS A 16 -11.13 -20.76 -5.30
N ARG A 17 -11.02 -19.83 -4.35
CA ARG A 17 -12.01 -19.62 -3.28
C ARG A 17 -12.99 -18.50 -3.58
N TYR A 18 -12.55 -17.47 -4.29
CA TYR A 18 -13.33 -16.25 -4.51
C TYR A 18 -13.46 -15.95 -5.99
N ASN A 19 -14.67 -15.52 -6.39
CA ASN A 19 -14.87 -15.01 -7.74
C ASN A 19 -14.25 -13.59 -7.91
N PRO A 20 -14.08 -13.10 -9.15
CA PRO A 20 -13.43 -11.81 -9.39
C PRO A 20 -14.12 -10.61 -8.69
N LYS A 21 -15.45 -10.65 -8.52
CA LYS A 21 -16.21 -9.60 -7.84
C LYS A 21 -15.93 -9.60 -6.34
N GLU A 22 -15.95 -10.76 -5.72
CA GLU A 22 -15.61 -10.92 -4.29
C GLU A 22 -14.17 -10.53 -4.01
N MET A 23 -13.24 -10.92 -4.88
CA MET A 23 -11.83 -10.52 -4.76
C MET A 23 -11.65 -9.00 -4.77
N PHE A 24 -12.39 -8.32 -5.65
CA PHE A 24 -12.39 -6.87 -5.73
C PHE A 24 -12.98 -6.24 -4.45
N GLU A 25 -14.09 -6.76 -3.95
CA GLU A 25 -14.72 -6.27 -2.72
C GLU A 25 -13.81 -6.45 -1.50
N ILE A 26 -13.18 -7.61 -1.35
CA ILE A 26 -12.21 -7.87 -0.26
C ILE A 26 -11.06 -6.87 -0.35
N HIS A 27 -10.48 -6.66 -1.55
CA HIS A 27 -9.41 -5.70 -1.75
C HIS A 27 -9.86 -4.28 -1.37
N ARG A 28 -11.06 -3.88 -1.77
CA ARG A 28 -11.64 -2.58 -1.48
C ARG A 28 -11.84 -2.36 0.02
N ILE A 29 -12.47 -3.32 0.72
CA ILE A 29 -12.76 -3.21 2.16
C ILE A 29 -11.45 -3.15 2.96
N VAL A 30 -10.53 -4.07 2.71
CA VAL A 30 -9.23 -4.09 3.40
C VAL A 30 -8.43 -2.83 3.09
N GLY A 31 -8.55 -2.29 1.87
CA GLY A 31 -7.94 -1.03 1.47
C GLY A 31 -8.47 0.15 2.28
N ILE A 32 -9.79 0.28 2.40
CA ILE A 32 -10.44 1.35 3.18
C ILE A 32 -10.01 1.26 4.66
N VAL A 33 -10.08 0.07 5.25
CA VAL A 33 -9.65 -0.15 6.65
C VAL A 33 -8.19 0.24 6.82
N SER A 34 -7.32 -0.13 5.89
CA SER A 34 -5.90 0.24 5.94
C SER A 34 -5.68 1.76 5.90
N VAL A 35 -6.43 2.48 5.05
CA VAL A 35 -6.36 3.94 4.96
C VAL A 35 -6.81 4.59 6.28
N VAL A 36 -7.93 4.15 6.85
CA VAL A 36 -8.44 4.66 8.12
C VAL A 36 -7.41 4.47 9.25
N LEU A 37 -6.82 3.28 9.33
CA LEU A 37 -5.79 2.99 10.34
C LEU A 37 -4.52 3.84 10.15
N VAL A 38 -4.10 4.07 8.90
CA VAL A 38 -2.95 4.94 8.60
C VAL A 38 -3.24 6.40 8.96
N CYS A 39 -4.44 6.91 8.66
CA CYS A 39 -4.84 8.25 9.04
C CYS A 39 -4.90 8.42 10.57
N ALA A 40 -5.46 7.45 11.28
CA ALA A 40 -5.49 7.44 12.74
C ALA A 40 -4.07 7.40 13.33
N HIS A 41 -3.21 6.53 12.79
CA HIS A 41 -1.81 6.44 13.18
C HIS A 41 -1.09 7.78 12.96
N TRP A 42 -1.27 8.40 11.79
CA TRP A 42 -0.69 9.69 11.47
C TRP A 42 -1.14 10.77 12.44
N TYR A 43 -2.44 10.87 12.71
CA TYR A 43 -3.00 11.84 13.64
C TYR A 43 -2.37 11.74 15.04
N VAL A 44 -2.23 10.52 15.57
CA VAL A 44 -1.69 10.28 16.92
C VAL A 44 -0.18 10.54 16.99
N TYR A 45 0.57 10.20 15.94
CA TYR A 45 2.03 10.16 16.00
C TYR A 45 2.75 11.26 15.23
N PHE A 46 2.03 12.15 14.55
CA PHE A 46 2.61 13.22 13.73
C PHE A 46 3.67 14.04 14.47
N LEU A 47 3.34 14.55 15.65
CA LEU A 47 4.28 15.36 16.45
C LEU A 47 5.52 14.58 16.90
N LYS A 48 5.41 13.27 17.08
CA LYS A 48 6.54 12.41 17.42
C LYS A 48 7.45 12.15 16.21
N ALA A 49 6.88 12.05 15.02
CA ALA A 49 7.61 11.84 13.77
C ALA A 49 8.53 13.04 13.45
N LEU A 50 8.14 14.26 13.79
CA LEU A 50 8.93 15.47 13.57
C LEU A 50 10.33 15.44 14.23
N LYS A 51 10.54 14.57 15.23
CA LYS A 51 11.82 14.44 15.95
C LYS A 51 12.83 13.53 15.23
N SER A 52 12.41 12.82 14.18
CA SER A 52 13.27 11.90 13.43
C SER A 52 13.24 12.22 11.95
N PHE A 53 14.38 12.52 11.34
CA PHE A 53 14.49 12.81 9.91
C PHE A 53 13.94 11.65 9.05
N LEU A 54 14.45 10.44 9.26
CA LEU A 54 13.98 9.25 8.52
C LEU A 54 12.53 8.91 8.85
N GLY A 55 12.14 9.03 10.12
CA GLY A 55 10.77 8.82 10.56
C GLY A 55 9.79 9.80 9.91
N PHE A 56 10.15 11.06 9.85
CA PHE A 56 9.31 12.09 9.22
C PHE A 56 9.19 11.89 7.71
N TRP A 57 10.31 11.88 6.99
CA TRP A 57 10.30 11.81 5.53
C TRP A 57 9.77 10.48 5.00
N GLY A 58 10.15 9.36 5.62
CA GLY A 58 9.60 8.05 5.25
C GLY A 58 8.08 8.00 5.43
N GLY A 59 7.56 8.50 6.54
CA GLY A 59 6.13 8.59 6.80
C GLY A 59 5.41 9.53 5.84
N TYR A 60 5.97 10.70 5.57
CA TYR A 60 5.39 11.69 4.67
C TYR A 60 5.32 11.18 3.22
N ILE A 61 6.41 10.63 2.70
CA ILE A 61 6.46 10.06 1.34
C ILE A 61 5.46 8.89 1.22
N SER A 62 5.41 8.03 2.24
CA SER A 62 4.46 6.92 2.29
C SER A 62 3.02 7.41 2.22
N LEU A 63 2.68 8.44 3.02
CA LEU A 63 1.34 9.01 3.08
C LEU A 63 0.94 9.65 1.74
N VAL A 64 1.81 10.47 1.16
CA VAL A 64 1.56 11.14 -0.12
C VAL A 64 1.37 10.12 -1.25
N ALA A 65 2.26 9.13 -1.35
CA ALA A 65 2.14 8.07 -2.35
C ALA A 65 0.86 7.26 -2.20
N MET A 66 0.46 6.95 -0.96
CA MET A 66 -0.80 6.28 -0.65
C MET A 66 -2.01 7.12 -1.09
N PHE A 67 -2.04 8.41 -0.75
CA PHE A 67 -3.18 9.27 -1.11
C PHE A 67 -3.30 9.47 -2.62
N ILE A 68 -2.19 9.64 -3.34
CA ILE A 68 -2.21 9.68 -4.80
C ILE A 68 -2.80 8.38 -5.36
N ALA A 69 -2.30 7.23 -4.91
CA ALA A 69 -2.80 5.93 -5.36
C ALA A 69 -4.29 5.73 -5.02
N LEU A 70 -4.74 6.19 -3.84
CA LEU A 70 -6.12 6.11 -3.38
C LEU A 70 -7.04 6.99 -4.22
N ILE A 71 -6.68 8.26 -4.46
CA ILE A 71 -7.47 9.19 -5.27
C ILE A 71 -7.69 8.59 -6.66
N PHE A 72 -6.65 8.09 -7.30
CA PHE A 72 -6.77 7.46 -8.62
C PHE A 72 -7.59 6.16 -8.57
N ALA A 73 -7.48 5.38 -7.50
CA ALA A 73 -8.33 4.20 -7.33
C ALA A 73 -9.81 4.57 -7.18
N ILE A 74 -10.14 5.59 -6.40
CA ILE A 74 -11.51 6.08 -6.23
C ILE A 74 -12.05 6.64 -7.54
N LEU A 75 -11.32 7.54 -8.19
CA LEU A 75 -11.72 8.17 -9.45
C LEU A 75 -11.96 7.15 -10.57
N TYR A 76 -11.22 6.06 -10.55
CA TYR A 76 -11.28 5.05 -11.59
C TYR A 76 -12.26 3.91 -11.29
N LEU A 77 -12.37 3.50 -10.01
CA LEU A 77 -13.08 2.29 -9.61
C LEU A 77 -14.52 2.56 -9.12
N THR A 78 -14.88 3.82 -8.83
CA THR A 78 -16.24 4.16 -8.42
C THR A 78 -17.10 4.52 -9.63
N PRO A 79 -18.20 3.79 -9.89
CA PRO A 79 -19.11 4.09 -11.00
C PRO A 79 -19.64 5.54 -11.00
N TRP A 80 -19.76 6.11 -9.83
CA TRP A 80 -20.25 7.49 -9.65
C TRP A 80 -19.32 8.55 -10.23
N VAL A 81 -18.02 8.31 -10.10
CA VAL A 81 -16.97 9.25 -10.50
C VAL A 81 -16.40 8.86 -11.87
N GLY A 82 -16.67 7.65 -12.33
CA GLY A 82 -16.13 7.10 -13.58
C GLY A 82 -16.44 7.93 -14.84
N ASN A 83 -17.48 8.79 -14.80
CA ASN A 83 -17.74 9.76 -15.86
C ASN A 83 -16.74 10.91 -15.88
N MET A 84 -16.15 11.30 -14.76
CA MET A 84 -15.10 12.32 -14.68
C MET A 84 -13.73 11.77 -15.06
N ALA A 85 -13.51 10.48 -14.88
CA ALA A 85 -12.23 9.80 -15.13
C ALA A 85 -12.06 9.24 -16.54
N LYS A 86 -12.99 9.55 -17.48
CA LYS A 86 -12.89 9.13 -18.90
C LYS A 86 -11.59 9.55 -19.60
N SER A 87 -10.90 10.56 -19.06
CA SER A 87 -9.61 11.04 -19.58
C SER A 87 -8.41 10.15 -19.23
N VAL A 88 -8.53 9.28 -18.21
CA VAL A 88 -7.43 8.42 -17.75
C VAL A 88 -7.67 6.99 -18.18
N SER A 89 -6.80 6.44 -19.03
CA SER A 89 -6.90 5.04 -19.44
C SER A 89 -6.72 4.09 -18.24
N ARG A 90 -7.39 2.92 -18.28
CA ARG A 90 -7.26 1.88 -17.27
C ARG A 90 -5.80 1.51 -16.97
N LYS A 91 -4.97 1.43 -18.00
CA LYS A 91 -3.54 1.13 -17.84
C LYS A 91 -2.84 2.19 -16.99
N LYS A 92 -3.10 3.47 -17.25
CA LYS A 92 -2.52 4.58 -16.47
C LYS A 92 -2.98 4.54 -15.01
N ALA A 93 -4.28 4.32 -14.75
CA ALA A 93 -4.82 4.23 -13.40
C ALA A 93 -4.16 3.07 -12.61
N ILE A 94 -3.99 1.91 -13.21
CA ILE A 94 -3.29 0.77 -12.59
C ILE A 94 -1.82 1.14 -12.28
N TRP A 95 -1.13 1.83 -13.19
CA TRP A 95 0.25 2.25 -12.95
C TRP A 95 0.36 3.23 -11.79
N ILE A 96 -0.54 4.21 -11.71
CA ILE A 96 -0.57 5.18 -10.60
C ILE A 96 -0.92 4.47 -9.29
N HIS A 97 -1.87 3.52 -9.31
CA HIS A 97 -2.18 2.73 -8.12
C HIS A 97 -0.97 1.92 -7.60
N ARG A 98 -0.03 1.56 -8.47
CA ARG A 98 1.24 0.90 -8.09
C ARG A 98 2.18 1.79 -7.28
N LEU A 99 1.94 3.10 -7.16
CA LEU A 99 2.64 3.97 -6.20
C LEU A 99 2.52 3.46 -4.75
N ASN A 100 1.54 2.60 -4.47
CA ASN A 100 1.49 1.90 -3.19
C ASN A 100 2.75 1.07 -2.88
N LEU A 101 3.52 0.63 -3.88
CA LEU A 101 4.82 -0.01 -3.63
C LEU A 101 5.83 0.99 -3.05
N VAL A 102 5.85 2.21 -3.58
CA VAL A 102 6.67 3.30 -3.05
C VAL A 102 6.24 3.62 -1.62
N ALA A 103 4.92 3.66 -1.37
CA ALA A 103 4.36 3.88 -0.05
C ALA A 103 4.82 2.80 0.96
N ILE A 104 4.84 1.53 0.56
CA ILE A 104 5.27 0.41 1.41
C ILE A 104 6.76 0.51 1.75
N ILE A 105 7.61 0.80 0.76
CA ILE A 105 9.06 0.96 0.97
C ILE A 105 9.32 2.16 1.88
N ALA A 106 8.66 3.29 1.64
CA ALA A 106 8.80 4.48 2.46
C ALA A 106 8.27 4.24 3.90
N ALA A 107 7.21 3.46 4.08
CA ALA A 107 6.72 3.04 5.39
C ALA A 107 7.73 2.15 6.12
N ASN A 108 8.44 1.27 5.42
CA ASN A 108 9.51 0.49 6.01
C ASN A 108 10.66 1.39 6.50
N ILE A 109 11.10 2.36 5.69
CA ILE A 109 12.10 3.37 6.09
C ILE A 109 11.62 4.17 7.30
N HIS A 110 10.33 4.56 7.32
CA HIS A 110 9.71 5.26 8.44
C HIS A 110 9.86 4.50 9.77
N VAL A 111 9.63 3.19 9.76
CA VAL A 111 9.76 2.34 10.96
C VAL A 111 11.20 2.34 11.48
N HIS A 112 12.19 2.30 10.60
CA HIS A 112 13.62 2.37 10.97
C HIS A 112 14.02 3.73 11.57
N GLY A 113 13.29 4.79 11.25
CA GLY A 113 13.50 6.12 11.83
C GLY A 113 13.19 6.22 13.34
N PHE A 114 12.53 5.22 13.92
CA PHE A 114 12.17 5.22 15.34
C PHE A 114 13.04 4.24 16.12
N GLY A 115 14.01 4.78 16.87
CA GLY A 115 14.99 3.99 17.63
C GLY A 115 14.40 2.99 18.64
N ARG A 116 13.15 3.17 19.08
CA ARG A 116 12.46 2.19 19.94
C ARG A 116 12.04 0.95 19.13
N LEU A 117 11.52 1.13 17.92
CA LEU A 117 11.10 0.03 17.05
C LEU A 117 12.31 -0.70 16.45
N SER A 118 13.39 0.03 16.14
CA SER A 118 14.63 -0.57 15.62
C SER A 118 15.31 -1.53 16.61
N LYS A 119 14.96 -1.45 17.90
CA LYS A 119 15.45 -2.34 18.95
C LYS A 119 14.53 -3.55 19.22
N MET A 120 13.38 -3.63 18.57
CA MET A 120 12.43 -4.73 18.76
C MET A 120 12.83 -5.96 17.95
N VAL A 121 13.64 -6.84 18.54
CA VAL A 121 14.00 -8.12 17.99
C VAL A 121 13.03 -9.18 18.55
N PRO A 122 12.45 -10.07 17.71
CA PRO A 122 12.70 -10.29 16.28
C PRO A 122 11.77 -9.51 15.32
N PHE A 123 10.95 -8.59 15.81
CA PHE A 123 9.91 -7.94 15.01
C PHE A 123 10.47 -7.24 13.75
N LEU A 124 11.48 -6.38 13.90
CA LEU A 124 11.96 -5.56 12.79
C LEU A 124 12.61 -6.39 11.67
N PRO A 125 13.53 -7.34 11.95
CA PRO A 125 14.09 -8.20 10.91
C PRO A 125 13.03 -9.02 10.16
N VAL A 126 12.03 -9.55 10.87
CA VAL A 126 10.92 -10.29 10.24
C VAL A 126 10.08 -9.36 9.36
N PHE A 127 9.76 -8.17 9.84
CA PHE A 127 9.03 -7.16 9.08
C PHE A 127 9.77 -6.77 7.80
N ASP A 128 11.09 -6.57 7.86
CA ASP A 128 11.93 -6.26 6.70
C ASP A 128 11.93 -7.38 5.69
N VAL A 129 12.21 -8.60 6.13
CA VAL A 129 12.23 -9.77 5.24
C VAL A 129 10.88 -9.95 4.53
N VAL A 130 9.77 -9.86 5.28
CA VAL A 130 8.42 -9.99 4.70
C VAL A 130 8.13 -8.84 3.72
N THR A 131 8.48 -7.61 4.08
CA THR A 131 8.25 -6.43 3.23
C THR A 131 9.01 -6.56 1.91
N TYR A 132 10.32 -6.80 1.96
CA TYR A 132 11.14 -6.88 0.75
C TYR A 132 10.82 -8.13 -0.09
N ALA A 133 10.56 -9.27 0.53
CA ALA A 133 10.13 -10.47 -0.19
C ALA A 133 8.82 -10.23 -0.96
N LEU A 134 7.83 -9.58 -0.35
CA LEU A 134 6.57 -9.26 -1.00
C LEU A 134 6.73 -8.21 -2.11
N VAL A 135 7.56 -7.19 -1.91
CA VAL A 135 7.83 -6.17 -2.95
C VAL A 135 8.50 -6.82 -4.16
N ILE A 136 9.54 -7.64 -3.94
CA ILE A 136 10.25 -8.37 -5.01
C ILE A 136 9.28 -9.32 -5.73
N TYR A 137 8.50 -10.09 -4.98
CA TYR A 137 7.51 -11.00 -5.55
C TYR A 137 6.47 -10.26 -6.40
N TYR A 138 5.97 -9.12 -5.93
CA TYR A 138 5.02 -8.31 -6.67
C TYR A 138 5.63 -7.73 -7.95
N ILE A 139 6.86 -7.24 -7.89
CA ILE A 139 7.60 -6.74 -9.08
C ILE A 139 7.78 -7.87 -10.10
N TYR A 140 8.24 -9.04 -9.66
CA TYR A 140 8.35 -10.22 -10.52
C TYR A 140 7.02 -10.57 -11.19
N TRP A 141 5.93 -10.60 -10.41
CA TRP A 141 4.60 -10.87 -10.92
C TRP A 141 4.14 -9.83 -11.95
N MET A 142 4.47 -8.54 -11.76
CA MET A 142 4.17 -7.47 -12.71
C MET A 142 4.81 -7.70 -14.09
N PHE A 143 6.04 -8.19 -14.12
CA PHE A 143 6.73 -8.48 -15.38
C PHE A 143 6.23 -9.74 -16.06
N LYS A 144 5.77 -10.72 -15.30
CA LYS A 144 5.22 -11.97 -15.85
C LYS A 144 3.85 -11.79 -16.51
N GLN A 145 3.11 -10.71 -16.19
CA GLN A 145 1.79 -10.43 -16.78
C GLN A 145 1.85 -9.62 -18.10
N LYS A 146 3.03 -9.30 -18.60
CA LYS A 146 3.21 -8.74 -19.92
C LYS A 146 3.15 -9.83 -20.98
#